data_90ae309076629de66e4d860c9a418e59
#
_entry.id   90ae309076629de66e4d860c9a418e59
#
_cell.length_a   1.000
_cell.length_b   1.000
_cell.length_c   1.000
_cell.angle_alpha   90.00
_cell.angle_beta   90.00
_cell.angle_gamma   90.00
#
_symmetry.space_group_name_H-M   'P 1'
#
loop_
_entity.id
_entity.type
_entity.pdbx_description
1 polymer ?
#
loop_
_entity_poly.entity_id
_entity_poly.type
_entity_poly.pdbx_seq_one_letter_code
_entity_poly.pdbx_strand_id
1 'polypeptide(L)'
;RSIRRLSCEKEWLETNLPIQILRLPGIYGPGRSTFESLLKGTTKMIDKPGQVFSRIHVDDIAGAVLFLINLYSQGKNPSIVNISDNLPTSNLEVIHFAAKLAKKSLPSKINFEIAKKTLSPMALSFWQENRKVENKLLCQTLGYRLMYPDFKSGLKDCFSKLK
;
A
#
# COMPACT_ATOMS: atom_id res chain seq x y z
N ARG A 1 -13.18 11.32 5.51
CA ARG A 1 -11.75 11.12 5.82
C ARG A 1 -10.84 11.72 4.76
N SER A 2 -11.11 11.50 3.48
CA SER A 2 -10.34 12.08 2.36
C SER A 2 -10.41 13.61 2.32
N ILE A 3 -11.57 14.20 2.59
CA ILE A 3 -11.78 15.66 2.61
C ILE A 3 -10.85 16.34 3.63
N ARG A 4 -10.77 15.82 4.87
CA ARG A 4 -9.90 16.39 5.91
C ARG A 4 -8.41 16.32 5.54
N ARG A 5 -7.99 15.25 4.85
CA ARG A 5 -6.61 15.15 4.36
C ARG A 5 -6.32 16.17 3.26
N LEU A 6 -7.25 16.36 2.32
CA LEU A 6 -7.11 17.35 1.27
C LEU A 6 -7.06 18.79 1.83
N SER A 7 -7.88 19.08 2.86
CA SER A 7 -7.81 20.37 3.56
C SER A 7 -6.42 20.58 4.17
N CYS A 8 -5.93 19.61 4.92
CA CYS A 8 -4.61 19.65 5.53
C CYS A 8 -3.48 19.78 4.47
N GLU A 9 -3.54 19.04 3.35
CA GLU A 9 -2.57 19.19 2.25
C GLU A 9 -2.57 20.59 1.68
N LYS A 10 -3.75 21.21 1.50
CA LYS A 10 -3.86 22.61 1.04
C LYS A 10 -3.24 23.60 2.01
N GLU A 11 -3.60 23.50 3.29
CA GLU A 11 -3.06 24.36 4.35
C GLU A 11 -1.53 24.30 4.38
N TRP A 12 -0.94 23.11 4.26
CA TRP A 12 0.50 22.96 4.18
C TRP A 12 1.11 23.57 2.90
N LEU A 13 0.49 23.38 1.73
CA LEU A 13 0.98 23.91 0.47
C LEU A 13 0.87 25.46 0.38
N GLU A 14 -0.01 26.07 1.16
CA GLU A 14 -0.17 27.52 1.26
C GLU A 14 0.91 28.16 2.16
N THR A 15 1.70 27.36 2.87
CA THR A 15 2.85 27.89 3.63
C THR A 15 4.00 28.22 2.69
N ASN A 16 4.86 29.15 3.10
CA ASN A 16 6.10 29.48 2.37
C ASN A 16 7.25 28.48 2.64
N LEU A 17 6.94 27.30 3.16
CA LEU A 17 7.92 26.27 3.46
C LEU A 17 8.13 25.33 2.26
N PRO A 18 9.32 24.75 2.08
CA PRO A 18 9.62 23.80 1.01
C PRO A 18 9.05 22.41 1.34
N ILE A 19 7.74 22.24 1.15
CA ILE A 19 7.01 21.05 1.56
C ILE A 19 6.89 20.05 0.42
N GLN A 20 7.03 18.77 0.76
CA GLN A 20 6.70 17.64 -0.10
C GLN A 20 5.61 16.79 0.56
N ILE A 21 4.49 16.58 -0.12
CA ILE A 21 3.39 15.74 0.32
C ILE A 21 3.55 14.36 -0.28
N LEU A 22 3.74 13.34 0.57
CA LEU A 22 3.87 11.96 0.16
C LEU A 22 2.55 11.23 0.37
N ARG A 23 1.89 10.81 -0.71
CA ARG A 23 0.64 10.05 -0.67
C ARG A 23 0.94 8.57 -0.73
N LEU A 24 0.62 7.87 0.36
CA LEU A 24 0.91 6.44 0.55
C LEU A 24 -0.38 5.61 0.48
N PRO A 25 -0.41 4.51 -0.28
CA PRO A 25 -1.52 3.54 -0.27
C PRO A 25 -1.45 2.60 0.93
N GLY A 26 -1.87 1.35 0.78
CA GLY A 26 -1.76 0.33 1.82
C GLY A 26 -0.30 -0.02 2.12
N ILE A 27 0.18 0.35 3.31
CA ILE A 27 1.55 0.09 3.75
C ILE A 27 1.65 -1.33 4.31
N TYR A 28 2.67 -2.08 3.88
CA TYR A 28 3.01 -3.39 4.43
C TYR A 28 4.53 -3.57 4.57
N GLY A 29 4.93 -4.56 5.33
CA GLY A 29 6.33 -4.91 5.59
C GLY A 29 6.43 -5.99 6.67
N PRO A 30 7.64 -6.37 7.11
CA PRO A 30 7.84 -7.31 8.21
C PRO A 30 7.09 -6.89 9.47
N GLY A 31 6.36 -7.82 10.09
CA GLY A 31 5.52 -7.57 11.27
C GLY A 31 4.16 -6.91 10.96
N ARG A 32 3.92 -6.48 9.73
CA ARG A 32 2.66 -5.89 9.27
C ARG A 32 2.35 -6.30 7.83
N SER A 33 2.14 -7.56 7.61
CA SER A 33 1.82 -8.14 6.30
C SER A 33 0.60 -9.06 6.37
N THR A 34 0.29 -9.72 5.28
CA THR A 34 -0.77 -10.74 5.25
C THR A 34 -0.42 -11.96 6.10
N PHE A 35 0.88 -12.23 6.34
CA PHE A 35 1.32 -13.40 7.10
C PHE A 35 0.87 -13.37 8.56
N GLU A 36 0.89 -12.21 9.21
CA GLU A 36 0.52 -12.10 10.63
C GLU A 36 -0.93 -12.54 10.88
N SER A 37 -1.85 -12.16 10.00
CA SER A 37 -3.24 -12.60 10.09
C SER A 37 -3.43 -14.03 9.63
N LEU A 38 -2.69 -14.47 8.61
CA LEU A 38 -2.76 -15.82 8.06
C LEU A 38 -2.28 -16.85 9.08
N LEU A 39 -1.17 -16.61 9.74
CA LEU A 39 -0.59 -17.49 10.76
C LEU A 39 -1.48 -17.57 12.01
N LYS A 40 -2.15 -16.46 12.36
CA LYS A 40 -3.14 -16.42 13.46
C LYS A 40 -4.50 -17.02 13.10
N GLY A 41 -4.73 -17.41 11.84
CA GLY A 41 -6.02 -17.92 11.38
C GLY A 41 -7.14 -16.86 11.35
N THR A 42 -6.80 -15.58 11.37
CA THR A 42 -7.77 -14.46 11.41
C THR A 42 -7.98 -13.78 10.07
N THR A 43 -7.30 -14.25 9.02
CA THR A 43 -7.42 -13.69 7.67
C THR A 43 -8.82 -13.87 7.12
N LYS A 44 -9.44 -12.76 6.71
CA LYS A 44 -10.72 -12.77 6.00
C LYS A 44 -10.46 -12.68 4.49
N MET A 45 -10.79 -13.73 3.76
CA MET A 45 -10.64 -13.81 2.32
C MET A 45 -11.92 -13.31 1.63
N ILE A 46 -12.04 -11.97 1.53
CA ILE A 46 -13.25 -11.32 0.99
C ILE A 46 -13.17 -11.24 -0.52
N ASP A 47 -14.21 -11.73 -1.18
CA ASP A 47 -14.39 -11.68 -2.62
C ASP A 47 -15.29 -10.51 -3.02
N LYS A 48 -14.71 -9.56 -3.73
CA LYS A 48 -15.40 -8.46 -4.40
C LYS A 48 -14.82 -8.33 -5.82
N PRO A 49 -15.51 -8.85 -6.85
CA PRO A 49 -15.01 -8.82 -8.21
C PRO A 49 -14.61 -7.41 -8.66
N GLY A 50 -13.47 -7.30 -9.35
CA GLY A 50 -12.95 -6.02 -9.85
C GLY A 50 -12.28 -5.13 -8.79
N GLN A 51 -12.35 -5.47 -7.50
CA GLN A 51 -11.71 -4.70 -6.45
C GLN A 51 -10.21 -4.93 -6.41
N VAL A 52 -9.44 -3.85 -6.48
CA VAL A 52 -7.99 -3.86 -6.29
C VAL A 52 -7.56 -2.86 -5.22
N PHE A 53 -6.38 -3.09 -4.67
CA PHE A 53 -5.74 -2.20 -3.71
C PHE A 53 -4.30 -1.93 -4.15
N SER A 54 -3.92 -0.67 -4.19
CA SER A 54 -2.52 -0.27 -4.31
C SER A 54 -1.81 -0.45 -2.97
N ARG A 55 -0.52 -0.78 -3.02
CA ARG A 55 0.30 -1.07 -1.84
C ARG A 55 1.68 -0.44 -1.99
N ILE A 56 2.41 -0.43 -0.89
CA ILE A 56 3.83 -0.06 -0.88
C ILE A 56 4.52 -0.76 0.27
N HIS A 57 5.71 -1.28 0.01
CA HIS A 57 6.56 -1.85 1.06
C HIS A 57 7.21 -0.74 1.90
N VAL A 58 7.35 -0.96 3.20
CA VAL A 58 7.89 0.04 4.13
C VAL A 58 9.31 0.49 3.77
N ASP A 59 10.17 -0.42 3.29
CA ASP A 59 11.54 -0.09 2.89
C ASP A 59 11.56 0.79 1.64
N ASP A 60 10.61 0.62 0.71
CA ASP A 60 10.45 1.51 -0.45
C ASP A 60 9.98 2.90 -0.05
N ILE A 61 9.18 3.03 1.03
CA ILE A 61 8.84 4.35 1.58
C ILE A 61 10.11 5.03 2.09
N ALA A 62 10.91 4.33 2.91
CA ALA A 62 12.15 4.88 3.46
C ALA A 62 13.14 5.27 2.34
N GLY A 63 13.33 4.40 1.36
CA GLY A 63 14.18 4.67 0.20
C GLY A 63 13.69 5.85 -0.64
N ALA A 64 12.39 5.95 -0.89
CA ALA A 64 11.82 7.06 -1.64
C ALA A 64 11.95 8.41 -0.89
N VAL A 65 11.79 8.41 0.44
CA VAL A 65 12.02 9.60 1.27
C VAL A 65 13.46 10.08 1.15
N LEU A 66 14.45 9.19 1.33
CA LEU A 66 15.86 9.52 1.19
C LEU A 66 16.20 10.03 -0.23
N PHE A 67 15.64 9.39 -1.26
CA PHE A 67 15.79 9.80 -2.64
C PHE A 67 15.24 11.23 -2.88
N LEU A 68 14.04 11.53 -2.36
CA LEU A 68 13.42 12.85 -2.50
C LEU A 68 14.17 13.94 -1.74
N ILE A 69 14.72 13.63 -0.56
CA ILE A 69 15.62 14.54 0.18
C ILE A 69 16.86 14.87 -0.65
N ASN A 70 17.46 13.86 -1.29
CA ASN A 70 18.62 14.07 -2.16
C ASN A 70 18.26 14.90 -3.42
N LEU A 71 17.07 14.70 -4.00
CA LEU A 71 16.60 15.53 -5.11
C LEU A 71 16.36 16.98 -4.68
N TYR A 72 15.85 17.20 -3.48
CA TYR A 72 15.67 18.53 -2.91
C TYR A 72 17.00 19.27 -2.82
N SER A 73 18.08 18.63 -2.37
CA SER A 73 19.43 19.22 -2.32
C SER A 73 19.98 19.59 -3.71
N GLN A 74 19.42 19.00 -4.78
CA GLN A 74 19.73 19.31 -6.17
C GLN A 74 18.77 20.36 -6.80
N GLY A 75 17.96 21.02 -5.99
CA GLY A 75 17.00 22.03 -6.44
C GLY A 75 15.69 21.47 -7.04
N LYS A 76 15.42 20.17 -6.91
CA LYS A 76 14.19 19.52 -7.38
C LYS A 76 13.24 19.27 -6.21
N ASN A 77 12.11 19.97 -6.18
CA ASN A 77 11.13 19.88 -5.09
C ASN A 77 9.72 19.61 -5.61
N PRO A 78 9.37 18.35 -5.99
CA PRO A 78 8.01 18.02 -6.37
C PRO A 78 7.08 18.12 -5.15
N SER A 79 6.05 18.96 -5.24
CA SER A 79 5.16 19.25 -4.10
C SER A 79 4.29 18.07 -3.67
N ILE A 80 3.87 17.21 -4.60
CA ILE A 80 3.03 16.03 -4.30
C ILE A 80 3.57 14.80 -5.04
N VAL A 81 3.87 13.72 -4.29
CA VAL A 81 4.39 12.47 -4.85
C VAL A 81 3.58 11.28 -4.33
N ASN A 82 3.05 10.48 -5.25
CA ASN A 82 2.48 9.17 -4.90
C ASN A 82 3.62 8.14 -4.80
N ILE A 83 3.70 7.44 -3.67
CA ILE A 83 4.65 6.34 -3.45
C ILE A 83 3.86 5.04 -3.38
N SER A 84 3.85 4.28 -4.47
CA SER A 84 3.10 3.03 -4.63
C SER A 84 3.95 2.02 -5.40
N ASP A 85 3.69 0.72 -5.20
CA ASP A 85 4.21 -0.32 -6.09
C ASP A 85 3.58 -0.26 -7.49
N ASN A 86 4.06 -1.11 -8.41
CA ASN A 86 3.60 -1.12 -9.80
C ASN A 86 2.35 -1.97 -10.04
N LEU A 87 1.85 -2.72 -9.04
CA LEU A 87 0.83 -3.74 -9.26
C LEU A 87 -0.36 -3.62 -8.28
N PRO A 88 -1.32 -2.73 -8.57
CA PRO A 88 -2.60 -2.75 -7.87
C PRO A 88 -3.26 -4.13 -8.01
N THR A 89 -3.55 -4.80 -6.89
CA THR A 89 -3.90 -6.22 -6.87
C THR A 89 -5.04 -6.50 -5.92
N SER A 90 -5.87 -7.50 -6.23
CA SER A 90 -6.95 -7.94 -5.36
C SER A 90 -6.42 -8.50 -4.03
N ASN A 91 -7.25 -8.43 -2.98
CA ASN A 91 -6.90 -9.04 -1.71
C ASN A 91 -6.80 -10.57 -1.80
N LEU A 92 -7.61 -11.18 -2.68
CA LEU A 92 -7.59 -12.62 -2.92
C LEU A 92 -6.23 -13.10 -3.43
N GLU A 93 -5.67 -12.43 -4.46
CA GLU A 93 -4.37 -12.81 -5.03
C GLU A 93 -3.24 -12.69 -4.01
N VAL A 94 -3.27 -11.66 -3.17
CA VAL A 94 -2.29 -11.46 -2.10
C VAL A 94 -2.36 -12.58 -1.06
N ILE A 95 -3.58 -12.95 -0.62
CA ILE A 95 -3.79 -14.06 0.33
C ILE A 95 -3.38 -15.40 -0.29
N HIS A 96 -3.75 -15.66 -1.55
CA HIS A 96 -3.35 -16.89 -2.26
C HIS A 96 -1.82 -17.02 -2.32
N PHE A 97 -1.14 -15.94 -2.69
CA PHE A 97 0.32 -15.94 -2.78
C PHE A 97 0.97 -16.17 -1.41
N ALA A 98 0.49 -15.46 -0.38
CA ALA A 98 1.01 -15.62 0.99
C ALA A 98 0.77 -17.04 1.55
N ALA A 99 -0.43 -17.60 1.36
CA ALA A 99 -0.76 -18.95 1.79
C ALA A 99 0.12 -20.01 1.11
N LYS A 100 0.32 -19.88 -0.22
CA LYS A 100 1.22 -20.75 -0.98
C LYS A 100 2.66 -20.67 -0.44
N LEU A 101 3.16 -19.48 -0.20
CA LEU A 101 4.53 -19.26 0.30
C LEU A 101 4.72 -19.83 1.70
N ALA A 102 3.73 -19.63 2.58
CA ALA A 102 3.75 -20.15 3.97
C ALA A 102 3.33 -21.61 4.09
N LYS A 103 2.97 -22.29 2.99
CA LYS A 103 2.43 -23.67 2.98
C LYS A 103 1.23 -23.83 3.93
N LYS A 104 0.36 -22.83 3.97
CA LYS A 104 -0.88 -22.82 4.78
C LYS A 104 -2.11 -23.04 3.90
N SER A 105 -3.15 -23.62 4.48
CA SER A 105 -4.47 -23.71 3.83
C SER A 105 -5.06 -22.32 3.62
N LEU A 106 -5.83 -22.20 2.54
CA LEU A 106 -6.57 -20.97 2.27
C LEU A 106 -7.75 -20.81 3.23
N PRO A 107 -7.99 -19.60 3.76
CA PRO A 107 -9.23 -19.31 4.48
C PRO A 107 -10.45 -19.48 3.57
N SER A 108 -11.61 -19.72 4.15
CA SER A 108 -12.87 -19.75 3.41
C SER A 108 -13.14 -18.41 2.75
N LYS A 109 -13.54 -18.45 1.48
CA LYS A 109 -13.91 -17.29 0.68
C LYS A 109 -15.25 -16.74 1.16
N ILE A 110 -15.33 -15.44 1.41
CA ILE A 110 -16.53 -14.75 1.90
C ILE A 110 -16.96 -13.73 0.84
N ASN A 111 -18.21 -13.80 0.40
CA ASN A 111 -18.77 -12.79 -0.49
C ASN A 111 -18.78 -11.41 0.22
N PHE A 112 -18.47 -10.33 -0.53
CA PHE A 112 -18.41 -8.98 0.03
C PHE A 112 -19.73 -8.54 0.65
N GLU A 113 -20.89 -8.89 0.06
CA GLU A 113 -22.20 -8.53 0.60
C GLU A 113 -22.47 -9.15 1.99
N ILE A 114 -21.89 -10.31 2.26
CA ILE A 114 -21.93 -10.94 3.58
C ILE A 114 -20.90 -10.28 4.51
N ALA A 115 -19.67 -10.14 4.03
CA ALA A 115 -18.57 -9.58 4.82
C ALA A 115 -18.84 -8.14 5.30
N LYS A 116 -19.48 -7.30 4.48
CA LYS A 116 -19.77 -5.89 4.82
C LYS A 116 -20.59 -5.72 6.09
N LYS A 117 -21.41 -6.73 6.46
CA LYS A 117 -22.23 -6.70 7.69
C LYS A 117 -21.41 -6.76 8.97
N THR A 118 -20.19 -7.29 8.88
CA THR A 118 -19.28 -7.50 10.03
C THR A 118 -18.01 -6.64 9.96
N LEU A 119 -17.82 -5.88 8.88
CA LEU A 119 -16.69 -4.97 8.75
C LEU A 119 -16.91 -3.73 9.61
N SER A 120 -15.81 -3.25 10.24
CA SER A 120 -15.84 -1.94 10.88
C SER A 120 -16.08 -0.82 9.86
N PRO A 121 -16.64 0.34 10.25
CA PRO A 121 -16.85 1.48 9.34
C PRO A 121 -15.55 1.89 8.61
N MET A 122 -14.41 1.80 9.30
CA MET A 122 -13.11 2.08 8.70
C MET A 122 -12.74 1.05 7.64
N ALA A 123 -12.87 -0.24 7.92
CA ALA A 123 -12.59 -1.30 6.95
C ALA A 123 -13.53 -1.19 5.74
N LEU A 124 -14.81 -0.97 5.98
CA LEU A 124 -15.80 -0.82 4.91
C LEU A 124 -15.44 0.34 3.96
N SER A 125 -14.96 1.47 4.48
CA SER A 125 -14.56 2.62 3.66
C SER A 125 -13.44 2.27 2.65
N PHE A 126 -12.53 1.35 2.97
CA PHE A 126 -11.50 0.88 2.02
C PHE A 126 -12.10 0.00 0.91
N TRP A 127 -13.15 -0.76 1.21
CA TRP A 127 -13.82 -1.62 0.23
C TRP A 127 -14.82 -0.86 -0.66
N GLN A 128 -15.26 0.32 -0.26
CA GLN A 128 -16.13 1.19 -1.07
C GLN A 128 -15.37 1.92 -2.17
N GLU A 129 -14.07 2.13 -1.99
CA GLU A 129 -13.21 2.79 -2.95
C GLU A 129 -12.42 1.75 -3.76
N ASN A 130 -12.22 2.00 -5.05
CA ASN A 130 -11.40 1.16 -5.93
C ASN A 130 -10.34 2.03 -6.61
N ARG A 131 -9.32 2.40 -5.85
CA ARG A 131 -8.28 3.33 -6.31
C ARG A 131 -7.05 2.57 -6.79
N LYS A 132 -6.66 2.84 -8.04
CA LYS A 132 -5.36 2.49 -8.58
C LYS A 132 -4.46 3.72 -8.46
N VAL A 133 -3.45 3.64 -7.62
CA VAL A 133 -2.50 4.74 -7.41
C VAL A 133 -1.35 4.58 -8.38
N GLU A 134 -1.08 5.61 -9.16
CA GLU A 134 0.00 5.66 -10.14
C GLU A 134 1.26 6.27 -9.50
N ASN A 135 2.41 5.64 -9.72
CA ASN A 135 3.72 6.10 -9.23
C ASN A 135 4.60 6.72 -10.34
N LYS A 136 4.00 7.09 -11.48
CA LYS A 136 4.71 7.54 -12.68
C LYS A 136 5.68 8.69 -12.40
N LEU A 137 5.26 9.68 -11.62
CA LEU A 137 6.14 10.78 -11.24
C LEU A 137 7.40 10.27 -10.54
N LEU A 138 7.23 9.45 -9.49
CA LEU A 138 8.35 8.92 -8.70
C LEU A 138 9.28 8.04 -9.53
N CYS A 139 8.73 7.05 -10.24
CA CYS A 139 9.52 6.00 -10.87
C CYS A 139 9.98 6.33 -12.30
N GLN A 140 9.12 6.97 -13.12
CA GLN A 140 9.44 7.24 -14.52
C GLN A 140 10.05 8.62 -14.71
N THR A 141 9.50 9.66 -14.05
CA THR A 141 9.98 11.03 -14.26
C THR A 141 11.18 11.35 -13.38
N LEU A 142 11.14 10.98 -12.10
CA LEU A 142 12.24 11.25 -11.15
C LEU A 142 13.30 10.16 -11.13
N GLY A 143 12.97 8.92 -11.57
CA GLY A 143 13.93 7.83 -11.74
C GLY A 143 14.15 6.96 -10.51
N TYR A 144 13.27 7.01 -9.50
CA TYR A 144 13.37 6.10 -8.36
C TYR A 144 13.10 4.66 -8.76
N ARG A 145 13.94 3.74 -8.30
CA ARG A 145 13.78 2.30 -8.53
C ARG A 145 13.29 1.63 -7.26
N LEU A 146 12.08 1.06 -7.32
CA LEU A 146 11.52 0.29 -6.22
C LEU A 146 12.35 -0.97 -5.95
N MET A 147 12.63 -1.24 -4.67
CA MET A 147 13.22 -2.51 -4.22
C MET A 147 12.22 -3.66 -4.36
N TYR A 148 10.95 -3.36 -4.09
CA TYR A 148 9.83 -4.30 -4.17
C TYR A 148 8.79 -3.78 -5.15
N PRO A 149 8.98 -3.97 -6.47
CA PRO A 149 8.11 -3.40 -7.51
C PRO A 149 6.68 -3.97 -7.52
N ASP A 150 6.45 -5.07 -6.81
CA ASP A 150 5.14 -5.69 -6.65
C ASP A 150 5.00 -6.39 -5.27
N PHE A 151 3.76 -6.74 -4.93
CA PHE A 151 3.48 -7.41 -3.67
C PHE A 151 4.15 -8.79 -3.53
N LYS A 152 4.50 -9.47 -4.64
CA LYS A 152 5.13 -10.79 -4.59
C LYS A 152 6.57 -10.69 -4.11
N SER A 153 7.31 -9.72 -4.64
CA SER A 153 8.68 -9.44 -4.20
C SER A 153 8.71 -9.01 -2.74
N GLY A 154 7.83 -8.07 -2.33
CA GLY A 154 7.75 -7.61 -0.94
C GLY A 154 7.27 -8.67 0.05
N LEU A 155 6.31 -9.54 -0.34
CA LEU A 155 5.90 -10.64 0.52
C LEU A 155 6.98 -11.73 0.69
N LYS A 156 7.84 -11.95 -0.30
CA LYS A 156 9.00 -12.84 -0.13
C LYS A 156 9.96 -12.29 0.93
N ASP A 157 10.20 -10.98 0.94
CA ASP A 157 10.99 -10.32 1.98
C ASP A 157 10.32 -10.47 3.35
N CYS A 158 9.03 -10.15 3.46
CA CYS A 158 8.29 -10.36 4.71
C CYS A 158 8.38 -11.80 5.21
N PHE A 159 8.27 -12.79 4.31
CA PHE A 159 8.35 -14.20 4.66
C PHE A 159 9.74 -14.59 5.19
N SER A 160 10.80 -14.12 4.56
CA SER A 160 12.18 -14.40 4.98
C SER A 160 12.50 -13.83 6.37
N LYS A 161 11.77 -12.80 6.79
CA LYS A 161 11.93 -12.12 8.09
C LYS A 161 10.88 -12.56 9.14
N LEU A 162 10.04 -13.56 8.83
CA LEU A 162 9.16 -14.16 9.83
C LEU A 162 9.99 -14.88 10.90
N LYS A 163 9.76 -14.50 12.13
CA LYS A 163 10.35 -15.14 13.31
C LYS A 163 9.46 -16.24 13.85
#